data_941df7f915187e0f34ca4769caa6e9ca
#
_entry.id   941df7f915187e0f34ca4769caa6e9ca
#
_cell.length_a   1.000
_cell.length_b   1.000
_cell.length_c   1.000
_cell.angle_alpha   90.00
_cell.angle_beta   90.00
_cell.angle_gamma   90.00
#
_symmetry.space_group_name_H-M   'P 1'
#
loop_
_entity.id
_entity.type
_entity.pdbx_description
1 polymer ?
#
loop_
_entity_poly.entity_id
_entity_poly.type
_entity_poly.pdbx_seq_one_letter_code
_entity_poly.pdbx_strand_id
1 'polypeptide(L)'
;MRVQLGRAVALTLVLALSGCDDDSSFSPTVDNVAGAYSATTFTLTVAVATVDQLVLGSEVELALAPDGTTTGHLFVPGAGEGGADLDADLTGTWALSRGGVTFDQTADTFIRDVRFTADRNRLIGEATIGHQIVDLVLTKAE
;
A
#
# COMPACT_ATOMS: atom_id res chain seq x y z
N MET A 1 -46.11 21.08 65.52
CA MET A 1 -46.48 20.37 64.32
C MET A 1 -46.05 21.18 63.09
N ARG A 2 -44.97 20.87 62.52
CA ARG A 2 -44.57 21.38 61.21
C ARG A 2 -43.78 20.32 60.47
N VAL A 3 -44.36 19.85 59.42
CA VAL A 3 -43.77 18.91 58.47
C VAL A 3 -42.78 19.69 57.61
N GLN A 4 -41.51 19.29 57.62
CA GLN A 4 -40.52 19.80 56.69
C GLN A 4 -40.42 18.82 55.52
N LEU A 5 -40.81 19.29 54.34
CA LEU A 5 -40.59 18.59 53.09
C LEU A 5 -39.09 18.58 52.74
N GLY A 6 -38.52 17.41 52.69
CA GLY A 6 -37.21 17.19 52.11
C GLY A 6 -37.25 17.31 50.58
N ARG A 7 -36.51 18.26 50.06
CA ARG A 7 -36.27 18.38 48.60
C ARG A 7 -35.23 17.37 48.18
N ALA A 8 -35.63 16.37 47.45
CA ALA A 8 -34.76 15.48 46.75
C ALA A 8 -34.14 16.21 45.56
N VAL A 9 -32.84 16.43 45.59
CA VAL A 9 -32.07 16.89 44.44
C VAL A 9 -31.74 15.69 43.61
N ALA A 10 -32.39 15.55 42.45
CA ALA A 10 -32.03 14.56 41.44
C ALA A 10 -30.75 15.01 40.71
N LEU A 11 -29.65 14.36 41.02
CA LEU A 11 -28.39 14.51 40.33
C LEU A 11 -28.47 13.74 39.00
N THR A 12 -28.72 14.46 37.92
CA THR A 12 -28.72 13.86 36.59
C THR A 12 -27.28 13.68 36.14
N LEU A 13 -26.82 12.44 36.19
CA LEU A 13 -25.52 12.02 35.68
C LEU A 13 -25.60 11.99 34.12
N VAL A 14 -25.10 13.01 33.47
CA VAL A 14 -24.91 13.02 32.01
C VAL A 14 -23.69 12.16 31.72
N LEU A 15 -23.91 10.92 31.28
CA LEU A 15 -22.86 10.14 30.64
C LEU A 15 -22.60 10.72 29.25
N ALA A 16 -21.54 11.50 29.10
CA ALA A 16 -20.97 11.82 27.82
C ALA A 16 -20.34 10.54 27.25
N LEU A 17 -21.04 9.87 26.36
CA LEU A 17 -20.48 8.86 25.46
C LEU A 17 -19.68 9.60 24.38
N SER A 18 -18.50 10.05 24.71
CA SER A 18 -17.51 10.45 23.73
C SER A 18 -16.66 9.24 23.43
N GLY A 19 -16.70 8.80 22.20
CA GLY A 19 -15.80 7.76 21.72
C GLY A 19 -16.43 6.88 20.67
N CYS A 20 -16.77 7.46 19.54
CA CYS A 20 -16.62 6.74 18.28
C CYS A 20 -15.28 7.16 17.74
N ASP A 21 -14.23 6.41 18.05
CA ASP A 21 -13.11 6.29 17.17
C ASP A 21 -13.68 5.62 15.93
N ASP A 22 -14.02 6.43 14.94
CA ASP A 22 -14.21 5.96 13.58
C ASP A 22 -12.84 5.52 13.05
N ASP A 23 -12.37 4.39 13.53
CA ASP A 23 -11.49 3.52 12.77
C ASP A 23 -12.33 3.00 11.61
N SER A 24 -12.59 3.89 10.64
CA SER A 24 -13.14 3.49 9.36
C SER A 24 -12.08 2.60 8.71
N SER A 25 -12.21 1.30 8.94
CA SER A 25 -11.35 0.30 8.33
C SER A 25 -11.39 0.50 6.82
N PHE A 26 -10.24 0.81 6.23
CA PHE A 26 -10.13 0.96 4.78
C PHE A 26 -10.58 -0.33 4.12
N SER A 27 -11.54 -0.23 3.25
CA SER A 27 -12.04 -1.35 2.44
C SER A 27 -11.64 -1.12 1.00
N PRO A 28 -10.65 -1.88 0.49
CA PRO A 28 -10.20 -1.71 -0.89
C PRO A 28 -11.30 -2.01 -1.89
N THR A 29 -11.53 -1.08 -2.81
CA THR A 29 -12.37 -1.24 -4.00
C THR A 29 -11.58 -0.85 -5.24
N VAL A 30 -12.02 -1.29 -6.42
CA VAL A 30 -11.35 -0.91 -7.67
C VAL A 30 -11.23 0.60 -7.79
N ASP A 31 -12.29 1.34 -7.48
CA ASP A 31 -12.32 2.80 -7.63
C ASP A 31 -11.37 3.52 -6.69
N ASN A 32 -11.24 3.05 -5.43
CA ASN A 32 -10.35 3.71 -4.47
C ASN A 32 -8.89 3.23 -4.57
N VAL A 33 -8.64 2.07 -5.19
CA VAL A 33 -7.30 1.56 -5.46
C VAL A 33 -6.76 2.08 -6.80
N ALA A 34 -7.60 2.26 -7.82
CA ALA A 34 -7.17 2.82 -9.09
C ALA A 34 -6.49 4.19 -8.91
N GLY A 35 -5.45 4.47 -9.67
CA GLY A 35 -4.69 5.71 -9.63
C GLY A 35 -3.22 5.55 -10.02
N ALA A 36 -2.47 6.64 -9.95
CA ALA A 36 -1.03 6.65 -10.20
C ALA A 36 -0.26 6.47 -8.90
N TYR A 37 0.76 5.65 -8.91
CA TYR A 37 1.59 5.29 -7.78
C TYR A 37 3.07 5.43 -8.13
N SER A 38 3.86 5.87 -7.13
CA SER A 38 5.32 5.91 -7.22
C SER A 38 5.94 5.24 -6.00
N ALA A 39 7.10 4.61 -6.16
CA ALA A 39 7.80 3.98 -5.05
C ALA A 39 8.25 5.02 -4.02
N THR A 40 7.91 4.78 -2.77
CA THR A 40 8.39 5.54 -1.61
C THR A 40 9.29 4.71 -0.70
N THR A 41 9.26 3.40 -0.86
CA THR A 41 10.21 2.46 -0.29
C THR A 41 10.53 1.41 -1.35
N PHE A 42 11.79 1.13 -1.58
CA PHE A 42 12.25 0.01 -2.38
C PHE A 42 13.58 -0.47 -1.80
N THR A 43 13.54 -1.56 -1.08
CA THR A 43 14.73 -2.14 -0.47
C THR A 43 14.95 -3.57 -0.91
N LEU A 44 16.22 -3.95 -0.99
CA LEU A 44 16.67 -5.32 -1.17
C LEU A 44 17.45 -5.76 0.06
N THR A 45 17.04 -6.85 0.67
CA THR A 45 17.77 -7.47 1.78
C THR A 45 18.40 -8.77 1.33
N VAL A 46 19.70 -8.87 1.48
CA VAL A 46 20.49 -10.08 1.21
C VAL A 46 21.20 -10.49 2.50
N ALA A 47 20.90 -11.66 3.00
CA ALA A 47 21.36 -12.13 4.31
C ALA A 47 20.99 -11.14 5.44
N VAL A 48 21.93 -10.31 5.88
CA VAL A 48 21.72 -9.32 6.95
C VAL A 48 21.90 -7.86 6.47
N ALA A 49 22.16 -7.68 5.18
CA ALA A 49 22.38 -6.36 4.59
C ALA A 49 21.14 -5.90 3.82
N THR A 50 20.62 -4.75 4.18
CA THR A 50 19.52 -4.09 3.47
C THR A 50 20.04 -2.88 2.72
N VAL A 51 19.69 -2.78 1.44
CA VAL A 51 20.10 -1.69 0.55
C VAL A 51 18.85 -0.98 0.03
N ASP A 52 18.82 0.33 0.17
CA ASP A 52 17.78 1.19 -0.38
C ASP A 52 18.05 1.42 -1.88
N GLN A 53 17.17 0.88 -2.71
CA GLN A 53 17.28 0.96 -4.16
C GLN A 53 16.94 2.33 -4.71
N LEU A 54 16.06 3.10 -4.03
CA LEU A 54 15.72 4.46 -4.46
C LEU A 54 16.93 5.39 -4.35
N VAL A 55 17.74 5.21 -3.30
CA VAL A 55 19.01 5.95 -3.13
C VAL A 55 20.02 5.62 -4.24
N LEU A 56 19.96 4.41 -4.77
CA LEU A 56 20.82 3.97 -5.89
C LEU A 56 20.28 4.41 -7.27
N GLY A 57 19.16 5.11 -7.31
CA GLY A 57 18.56 5.61 -8.55
C GLY A 57 17.53 4.69 -9.19
N SER A 58 17.03 3.70 -8.46
CA SER A 58 15.90 2.89 -8.93
C SER A 58 14.60 3.69 -8.89
N GLU A 59 13.72 3.42 -9.84
CA GLU A 59 12.40 4.06 -9.96
C GLU A 59 11.34 3.00 -10.24
N VAL A 60 10.18 3.13 -9.60
CA VAL A 60 9.00 2.32 -9.89
C VAL A 60 7.79 3.24 -9.94
N GLU A 61 7.14 3.27 -11.07
CA GLU A 61 5.90 3.99 -11.29
C GLU A 61 4.84 3.04 -11.85
N LEU A 62 3.62 3.13 -11.35
CA LEU A 62 2.48 2.34 -11.80
C LEU A 62 1.25 3.23 -11.92
N ALA A 63 0.49 3.07 -12.99
CA ALA A 63 -0.84 3.64 -13.15
C ALA A 63 -1.84 2.50 -13.29
N LEU A 64 -2.79 2.43 -12.37
CA LEU A 64 -3.86 1.45 -12.32
C LEU A 64 -5.15 2.10 -12.79
N ALA A 65 -5.65 1.69 -13.95
CA ALA A 65 -6.92 2.19 -14.46
C ALA A 65 -8.11 1.41 -13.88
N PRO A 66 -9.28 2.05 -13.70
CA PRO A 66 -10.48 1.39 -13.18
C PRO A 66 -11.00 0.23 -14.03
N ASP A 67 -10.63 0.19 -15.31
CA ASP A 67 -10.98 -0.90 -16.24
C ASP A 67 -10.13 -2.17 -16.08
N GLY A 68 -9.16 -2.16 -15.11
CA GLY A 68 -8.25 -3.27 -14.85
C GLY A 68 -6.98 -3.25 -15.69
N THR A 69 -6.74 -2.23 -16.50
CA THR A 69 -5.46 -2.08 -17.21
C THR A 69 -4.43 -1.38 -16.33
N THR A 70 -3.16 -1.69 -16.57
CA THR A 70 -2.03 -1.03 -15.90
C THR A 70 -0.98 -0.62 -16.92
N THR A 71 -0.34 0.50 -16.65
CA THR A 71 0.87 0.96 -17.30
C THR A 71 1.87 1.39 -16.23
N GLY A 72 3.10 1.57 -16.60
CA GLY A 72 4.11 2.04 -15.66
C GLY A 72 5.51 1.78 -16.18
N HIS A 73 6.47 2.02 -15.30
CA HIS A 73 7.88 1.90 -15.59
C HIS A 73 8.64 1.39 -14.37
N LEU A 74 9.57 0.49 -14.61
CA LEU A 74 10.52 0.00 -13.63
C LEU A 74 11.94 0.24 -14.15
N PHE A 75 12.73 0.96 -13.38
CA PHE A 75 14.14 1.15 -13.64
C PHE A 75 14.97 0.74 -12.42
N VAL A 76 15.92 -0.16 -12.60
CA VAL A 76 16.84 -0.61 -11.54
C VAL A 76 18.26 -0.67 -12.11
N PRO A 77 19.16 0.22 -11.70
CA PRO A 77 20.53 0.24 -12.19
C PRO A 77 21.24 -1.08 -11.90
N GLY A 78 21.90 -1.64 -12.92
CA GLY A 78 22.73 -2.83 -12.80
C GLY A 78 22.00 -4.14 -12.49
N ALA A 79 20.66 -4.16 -12.53
CA ALA A 79 19.88 -5.36 -12.20
C ALA A 79 19.46 -6.17 -13.44
N GLY A 80 19.82 -5.73 -14.61
CA GLY A 80 19.59 -6.44 -15.86
C GLY A 80 20.62 -7.53 -16.13
N GLU A 81 20.43 -8.25 -17.21
CA GLU A 81 21.31 -9.33 -17.64
C GLU A 81 22.73 -8.79 -17.90
N GLY A 82 23.73 -9.51 -17.36
CA GLY A 82 25.14 -9.12 -17.50
C GLY A 82 25.54 -7.84 -16.75
N GLY A 83 24.70 -7.38 -15.79
CA GLY A 83 24.95 -6.14 -15.04
C GLY A 83 24.51 -4.87 -15.76
N ALA A 84 23.74 -4.99 -16.84
CA ALA A 84 23.05 -3.87 -17.47
C ALA A 84 21.95 -3.32 -16.56
N ASP A 85 21.44 -2.15 -16.87
CA ASP A 85 20.27 -1.64 -16.16
C ASP A 85 19.02 -2.45 -16.53
N LEU A 86 18.17 -2.69 -15.55
CA LEU A 86 16.82 -3.20 -15.79
C LEU A 86 15.93 -2.01 -16.08
N ASP A 87 15.41 -1.96 -17.29
CA ASP A 87 14.50 -0.92 -17.78
C ASP A 87 13.31 -1.62 -18.42
N ALA A 88 12.12 -1.51 -17.83
CA ALA A 88 10.96 -2.28 -18.25
C ALA A 88 9.67 -1.47 -18.20
N ASP A 89 8.86 -1.59 -19.26
CA ASP A 89 7.48 -1.09 -19.27
C ASP A 89 6.56 -2.05 -18.52
N LEU A 90 5.82 -1.53 -17.56
CA LEU A 90 4.90 -2.30 -16.72
C LEU A 90 3.47 -2.27 -17.29
N THR A 91 3.32 -2.62 -18.56
CA THR A 91 2.04 -2.67 -19.24
C THR A 91 1.37 -4.03 -19.08
N GLY A 92 0.08 -4.04 -18.78
CA GLY A 92 -0.69 -5.26 -18.62
C GLY A 92 -2.04 -5.03 -17.96
N THR A 93 -2.41 -5.93 -17.06
CA THR A 93 -3.65 -5.85 -16.28
C THR A 93 -3.36 -5.98 -14.78
N TRP A 94 -4.27 -5.48 -13.96
CA TRP A 94 -4.25 -5.65 -12.52
C TRP A 94 -5.60 -6.16 -12.02
N ALA A 95 -5.59 -6.84 -10.89
CA ALA A 95 -6.78 -7.35 -10.25
C ALA A 95 -6.74 -7.11 -8.75
N LEU A 96 -7.90 -6.80 -8.17
CA LEU A 96 -8.10 -6.68 -6.74
C LEU A 96 -8.87 -7.89 -6.23
N SER A 97 -8.30 -8.61 -5.28
CA SER A 97 -8.93 -9.75 -4.63
C SER A 97 -8.57 -9.80 -3.15
N ARG A 98 -9.56 -9.79 -2.28
CA ARG A 98 -9.38 -9.88 -0.82
C ARG A 98 -8.38 -8.84 -0.28
N GLY A 99 -8.47 -7.60 -0.75
CA GLY A 99 -7.58 -6.50 -0.36
C GLY A 99 -6.18 -6.57 -0.94
N GLY A 100 -5.89 -7.57 -1.77
CA GLY A 100 -4.61 -7.72 -2.46
C GLY A 100 -4.70 -7.36 -3.93
N VAL A 101 -3.67 -6.67 -4.41
CA VAL A 101 -3.48 -6.30 -5.82
C VAL A 101 -2.44 -7.20 -6.43
N THR A 102 -2.77 -7.78 -7.58
CA THR A 102 -1.87 -8.61 -8.39
C THR A 102 -1.80 -8.06 -9.80
N PHE A 103 -0.69 -8.33 -10.46
CA PHE A 103 -0.40 -7.86 -11.80
C PHE A 103 -0.16 -9.03 -12.75
N ASP A 104 -0.68 -8.89 -13.98
CA ASP A 104 -0.32 -9.72 -15.13
C ASP A 104 0.23 -8.77 -16.19
N GLN A 105 1.55 -8.68 -16.25
CA GLN A 105 2.30 -7.76 -17.09
C GLN A 105 3.09 -8.50 -18.15
N THR A 106 3.28 -7.87 -19.31
CA THR A 106 4.05 -8.43 -20.41
C THR A 106 5.53 -8.56 -20.07
N ALA A 107 6.08 -7.57 -19.35
CA ALA A 107 7.47 -7.59 -18.92
C ALA A 107 7.67 -8.64 -17.82
N ASP A 108 8.74 -9.42 -17.94
CA ASP A 108 9.15 -10.41 -16.94
C ASP A 108 9.93 -9.72 -15.82
N THR A 109 9.21 -9.07 -14.92
CA THR A 109 9.77 -8.38 -13.76
C THR A 109 9.23 -8.98 -12.46
N PHE A 110 9.93 -8.73 -11.35
CA PHE A 110 9.50 -9.20 -10.04
C PHE A 110 8.15 -8.58 -9.60
N ILE A 111 7.75 -7.44 -10.13
CA ILE A 111 6.46 -6.79 -9.82
C ILE A 111 5.29 -7.73 -10.11
N ARG A 112 5.39 -8.52 -11.18
CA ARG A 112 4.37 -9.50 -11.56
C ARG A 112 4.18 -10.60 -10.51
N ASP A 113 5.24 -10.94 -9.78
CA ASP A 113 5.26 -12.04 -8.81
C ASP A 113 4.89 -11.58 -7.39
N VAL A 114 4.80 -10.28 -7.16
CA VAL A 114 4.46 -9.70 -5.87
C VAL A 114 2.95 -9.53 -5.73
N ARG A 115 2.39 -10.00 -4.62
CA ARG A 115 1.05 -9.64 -4.19
C ARG A 115 1.12 -8.44 -3.26
N PHE A 116 0.55 -7.33 -3.70
CA PHE A 116 0.50 -6.10 -2.90
C PHE A 116 -0.74 -6.07 -2.01
N THR A 117 -0.59 -5.62 -0.79
CA THR A 117 -1.72 -5.26 0.07
C THR A 117 -2.09 -3.80 -0.21
N ALA A 118 -3.36 -3.55 -0.51
CA ALA A 118 -3.88 -2.20 -0.67
C ALA A 118 -4.24 -1.61 0.71
N ASP A 119 -3.65 -0.47 1.04
CA ASP A 119 -3.88 0.26 2.27
C ASP A 119 -4.04 1.76 1.98
N ARG A 120 -5.27 2.26 1.98
CA ARG A 120 -5.64 3.65 1.66
C ARG A 120 -4.98 4.12 0.35
N ASN A 121 -3.91 4.89 0.48
CA ASN A 121 -3.16 5.45 -0.64
C ASN A 121 -1.84 4.72 -0.91
N ARG A 122 -1.67 3.49 -0.42
CA ARG A 122 -0.44 2.71 -0.58
C ARG A 122 -0.71 1.30 -1.10
N LEU A 123 0.24 0.79 -1.86
CA LEU A 123 0.37 -0.63 -2.19
C LEU A 123 1.65 -1.12 -1.51
N ILE A 124 1.53 -2.10 -0.64
CA ILE A 124 2.63 -2.64 0.16
C ILE A 124 2.87 -4.07 -0.29
N GLY A 125 4.06 -4.33 -0.80
CA GLY A 125 4.48 -5.63 -1.30
C GLY A 125 5.80 -6.09 -0.71
N GLU A 126 5.86 -7.37 -0.38
CA GLU A 126 7.08 -8.09 -0.01
C GLU A 126 7.17 -9.35 -0.86
N ALA A 127 8.33 -9.64 -1.36
CA ALA A 127 8.60 -10.88 -2.09
C ALA A 127 9.99 -11.42 -1.77
N THR A 128 10.11 -12.74 -1.76
CA THR A 128 11.40 -13.42 -1.73
C THR A 128 11.75 -13.88 -3.12
N ILE A 129 12.83 -13.35 -3.67
CA ILE A 129 13.32 -13.68 -5.01
C ILE A 129 14.70 -14.30 -4.88
N GLY A 130 14.78 -15.62 -5.09
CA GLY A 130 16.00 -16.37 -4.81
C GLY A 130 16.38 -16.30 -3.33
N HIS A 131 17.44 -15.59 -3.01
CA HIS A 131 17.92 -15.37 -1.63
C HIS A 131 17.78 -13.93 -1.16
N GLN A 132 17.00 -13.14 -1.87
CA GLN A 132 16.77 -11.72 -1.59
C GLN A 132 15.34 -11.49 -1.15
N ILE A 133 15.16 -10.62 -0.19
CA ILE A 133 13.85 -10.09 0.18
C ILE A 133 13.72 -8.70 -0.44
N VAL A 134 12.65 -8.50 -1.18
CA VAL A 134 12.27 -7.22 -1.78
C VAL A 134 11.12 -6.65 -0.98
N ASP A 135 11.30 -5.45 -0.44
CA ASP A 135 10.23 -4.67 0.16
C ASP A 135 9.94 -3.47 -0.74
N LEU A 136 8.70 -3.33 -1.14
CA LEU A 136 8.25 -2.26 -2.02
C LEU A 136 6.97 -1.61 -1.49
N VAL A 137 7.02 -0.32 -1.26
CA VAL A 137 5.85 0.49 -0.95
C VAL A 137 5.67 1.51 -2.06
N LEU A 138 4.52 1.45 -2.70
CA LEU A 138 4.09 2.41 -3.71
C LEU A 138 3.04 3.32 -3.08
N THR A 139 3.23 4.62 -3.18
CA THR A 139 2.30 5.62 -2.66
C THR A 139 1.57 6.28 -3.81
N LYS A 140 0.26 6.41 -3.65
CA LYS A 140 -0.61 7.03 -4.63
C LYS A 140 -0.37 8.52 -4.70
N ALA A 141 -0.25 9.06 -5.91
CA ALA A 141 -0.20 10.50 -6.14
C ALA A 141 -1.55 11.13 -5.77
N GLU A 142 -1.48 12.30 -5.16
CA GLU A 142 -2.66 13.13 -4.85
C GLU A 142 -3.19 13.84 -6.09
#